data_3558ac4b6214ca9a0fdb262c73a137ed
#
_entry.id   3558ac4b6214ca9a0fdb262c73a137ed
#
_cell.length_a   1.000
_cell.length_b   1.000
_cell.length_c   1.000
_cell.angle_alpha   90.00
_cell.angle_beta   90.00
_cell.angle_gamma   90.00
#
_symmetry.space_group_name_H-M   'P 1'
#
loop_
_entity.id
_entity.type
_entity.pdbx_description
1 polymer ?
#
loop_
_entity_poly.entity_id
_entity_poly.type
_entity_poly.pdbx_seq_one_letter_code
_entity_poly.pdbx_strand_id
1 'polypeptide(L)'
;MISSDVIIIGGGAAGMFAAAVLAEEAPELKVLVLEKGAKPLAKVRVSGGGRCNLTHECSDIRTFVQNYPRGGAELNGPFHRFGPTETVEWFEAHGVPLVTLDDGCLFPKTDTSEDVINALLHTAGRGNVEIRTNTECCKIWKFDGGFNVKLASGEQLACKKLLIATGGGAFIEGLGHTIEPCVPSLFTFKTSDKEFTALAGIVVEDVRVSVSGLKAEGALLITHGGVSGPAVLRLSSFGARILAETNYRFEMKINWLPAQSEEQVFQTLEKFRAVSPRKQVGTWSPVGLSSRLWKLLIARAGVDETREWGACPLKALRHIAAQVCGFVLPITGKNPHREEFVTCGGIRLKEVNFQTLESRLVPGLYFAGEVLDIDALTGGFNLQAAWTTGYLAAQSIAVG
;
A
#
# COMPACT_ATOMS: atom_id res chain seq x y z
N MET A 1 28.72 -7.97 -27.83
CA MET A 1 27.89 -9.13 -28.17
C MET A 1 26.67 -9.14 -27.24
N ILE A 2 25.47 -9.40 -27.76
CA ILE A 2 24.25 -9.57 -26.97
C ILE A 2 24.45 -10.81 -26.09
N SER A 3 24.30 -10.65 -24.78
CA SER A 3 24.49 -11.72 -23.78
C SER A 3 23.20 -12.48 -23.45
N SER A 4 22.05 -11.83 -23.60
CA SER A 4 20.73 -12.38 -23.33
C SER A 4 19.69 -11.77 -24.27
N ASP A 5 18.60 -12.48 -24.55
CA ASP A 5 17.49 -11.90 -25.32
C ASP A 5 16.75 -10.89 -24.46
N VAL A 6 16.54 -11.21 -23.19
CA VAL A 6 15.84 -10.38 -22.20
C VAL A 6 16.71 -10.22 -20.96
N ILE A 7 16.83 -8.98 -20.46
CA ILE A 7 17.31 -8.72 -19.10
C ILE A 7 16.14 -8.17 -18.27
N ILE A 8 15.93 -8.72 -17.09
CA ILE A 8 14.97 -8.24 -16.08
C ILE A 8 15.77 -7.65 -14.93
N ILE A 9 15.58 -6.37 -14.63
CA ILE A 9 16.25 -5.72 -13.49
C ILE A 9 15.29 -5.65 -12.32
N GLY A 10 15.58 -6.42 -11.28
CA GLY A 10 14.81 -6.59 -10.06
C GLY A 10 14.17 -7.97 -9.96
N GLY A 11 14.63 -8.77 -8.99
CA GLY A 11 14.09 -10.09 -8.64
C GLY A 11 12.96 -10.03 -7.62
N GLY A 12 12.13 -8.95 -7.63
CA GLY A 12 10.94 -8.81 -6.80
C GLY A 12 9.72 -9.53 -7.40
N ALA A 13 8.53 -9.24 -6.87
CA ALA A 13 7.27 -9.86 -7.29
C ALA A 13 7.06 -9.78 -8.81
N ALA A 14 7.07 -8.57 -9.37
CA ALA A 14 6.82 -8.35 -10.80
C ALA A 14 7.89 -8.99 -11.69
N GLY A 15 9.18 -8.83 -11.35
CA GLY A 15 10.27 -9.37 -12.17
C GLY A 15 10.34 -10.89 -12.14
N MET A 16 10.13 -11.52 -10.99
CA MET A 16 10.14 -12.98 -10.90
C MET A 16 8.87 -13.60 -11.51
N PHE A 17 7.72 -12.93 -11.41
CA PHE A 17 6.52 -13.38 -12.09
C PHE A 17 6.69 -13.31 -13.61
N ALA A 18 7.24 -12.20 -14.13
CA ALA A 18 7.56 -12.08 -15.55
C ALA A 18 8.56 -13.16 -16.00
N ALA A 19 9.58 -13.46 -15.20
CA ALA A 19 10.53 -14.52 -15.51
C ALA A 19 9.89 -15.92 -15.56
N ALA A 20 8.96 -16.20 -14.63
CA ALA A 20 8.19 -17.44 -14.60
C ALA A 20 7.29 -17.60 -15.85
N VAL A 21 6.57 -16.53 -16.22
CA VAL A 21 5.72 -16.52 -17.43
C VAL A 21 6.55 -16.67 -18.70
N LEU A 22 7.71 -15.99 -18.82
CA LEU A 22 8.62 -16.16 -19.96
C LEU A 22 9.18 -17.58 -20.06
N ALA A 23 9.47 -18.22 -18.92
CA ALA A 23 9.93 -19.61 -18.91
C ALA A 23 8.89 -20.60 -19.47
N GLU A 24 7.60 -20.30 -19.31
CA GLU A 24 6.49 -21.14 -19.82
C GLU A 24 6.14 -20.82 -21.27
N GLU A 25 6.06 -19.53 -21.61
CA GLU A 25 5.51 -19.11 -22.91
C GLU A 25 6.54 -18.92 -24.00
N ALA A 26 7.80 -18.66 -23.64
CA ALA A 26 8.91 -18.46 -24.57
C ALA A 26 10.20 -19.12 -24.02
N PRO A 27 10.21 -20.44 -23.81
CA PRO A 27 11.32 -21.15 -23.17
C PRO A 27 12.64 -21.09 -23.96
N GLU A 28 12.58 -20.72 -25.24
CA GLU A 28 13.75 -20.52 -26.10
C GLU A 28 14.49 -19.19 -25.81
N LEU A 29 13.81 -18.19 -25.23
CA LEU A 29 14.43 -16.92 -24.91
C LEU A 29 15.43 -17.06 -23.75
N LYS A 30 16.63 -16.54 -23.96
CA LYS A 30 17.63 -16.43 -22.91
C LYS A 30 17.32 -15.23 -22.00
N VAL A 31 16.77 -15.50 -20.82
CA VAL A 31 16.35 -14.49 -19.82
C VAL A 31 17.38 -14.42 -18.71
N LEU A 32 17.78 -13.21 -18.34
CA LEU A 32 18.66 -12.95 -17.21
C LEU A 32 17.98 -12.01 -16.21
N VAL A 33 17.74 -12.49 -15.01
CA VAL A 33 17.24 -11.70 -13.90
C VAL A 33 18.40 -11.18 -13.05
N LEU A 34 18.47 -9.87 -12.84
CA LEU A 34 19.48 -9.21 -12.01
C LEU A 34 18.84 -8.75 -10.70
N GLU A 35 19.25 -9.31 -9.58
CA GLU A 35 18.78 -8.95 -8.25
C GLU A 35 19.94 -8.41 -7.38
N LYS A 36 19.79 -7.20 -6.87
CA LYS A 36 20.82 -6.56 -6.02
C LYS A 36 20.98 -7.22 -4.66
N GLY A 37 19.90 -7.78 -4.12
CA GLY A 37 19.90 -8.47 -2.83
C GLY A 37 20.48 -9.88 -2.91
N ALA A 38 20.74 -10.46 -1.77
CA ALA A 38 21.25 -11.84 -1.65
C ALA A 38 20.19 -12.90 -2.02
N LYS A 39 18.91 -12.53 -1.98
CA LYS A 39 17.79 -13.44 -2.29
C LYS A 39 16.72 -12.69 -3.09
N PRO A 40 16.15 -13.29 -4.13
CA PRO A 40 14.99 -12.72 -4.81
C PRO A 40 13.75 -12.79 -3.91
N LEU A 41 12.70 -12.07 -4.29
CA LEU A 41 11.38 -12.08 -3.64
C LEU A 41 11.40 -11.64 -2.15
N ALA A 42 12.38 -10.83 -1.74
CA ALA A 42 12.54 -10.43 -0.34
C ALA A 42 11.28 -9.73 0.24
N LYS A 43 10.63 -8.82 -0.52
CA LYS A 43 9.38 -8.16 -0.10
C LYS A 43 8.19 -9.15 -0.05
N VAL A 44 8.12 -10.12 -0.98
CA VAL A 44 7.10 -11.18 -0.95
C VAL A 44 7.23 -12.00 0.32
N ARG A 45 8.46 -12.36 0.70
CA ARG A 45 8.77 -13.15 1.90
C ARG A 45 8.21 -12.55 3.18
N VAL A 46 8.28 -11.23 3.35
CA VAL A 46 7.82 -10.53 4.56
C VAL A 46 6.40 -10.00 4.46
N SER A 47 5.80 -10.00 3.26
CA SER A 47 4.46 -9.48 3.05
C SER A 47 3.40 -10.27 3.83
N GLY A 48 2.33 -9.58 4.25
CA GLY A 48 1.27 -10.20 5.04
C GLY A 48 1.74 -10.85 6.34
N GLY A 49 2.82 -10.34 6.94
CA GLY A 49 3.41 -10.93 8.15
C GLY A 49 4.15 -12.25 7.90
N GLY A 50 4.72 -12.44 6.70
CA GLY A 50 5.40 -13.67 6.29
C GLY A 50 4.50 -14.71 5.65
N ARG A 51 3.21 -14.41 5.50
CA ARG A 51 2.19 -15.31 4.90
C ARG A 51 1.99 -15.08 3.41
N CYS A 52 2.37 -13.92 2.89
CA CYS A 52 2.08 -13.40 1.55
C CYS A 52 0.58 -13.18 1.31
N ASN A 53 0.10 -11.97 1.57
CA ASN A 53 -1.24 -11.56 1.09
C ASN A 53 -1.19 -11.41 -0.43
N LEU A 54 -1.50 -12.50 -1.13
CA LEU A 54 -1.23 -12.68 -2.55
C LEU A 54 -2.03 -11.73 -3.43
N THR A 55 -3.32 -11.62 -3.14
CA THR A 55 -4.28 -10.77 -3.84
C THR A 55 -5.51 -10.54 -2.95
N HIS A 56 -6.54 -9.93 -3.50
CA HIS A 56 -7.82 -9.69 -2.85
C HIS A 56 -8.97 -10.23 -3.70
N GLU A 57 -10.01 -10.75 -3.08
CA GLU A 57 -11.20 -11.19 -3.76
C GLU A 57 -11.80 -10.06 -4.61
N CYS A 58 -12.19 -10.37 -5.82
CA CYS A 58 -12.70 -9.39 -6.76
C CYS A 58 -13.92 -9.91 -7.47
N SER A 59 -15.08 -9.33 -7.18
CA SER A 59 -16.32 -9.57 -7.91
C SER A 59 -16.53 -8.56 -9.05
N ASP A 60 -15.89 -7.40 -9.00
CA ASP A 60 -15.98 -6.33 -10.00
C ASP A 60 -14.69 -5.52 -10.07
N ILE A 61 -14.05 -5.51 -11.22
CA ILE A 61 -12.80 -4.78 -11.48
C ILE A 61 -12.96 -3.28 -11.26
N ARG A 62 -14.13 -2.69 -11.56
CA ARG A 62 -14.37 -1.25 -11.36
C ARG A 62 -14.31 -0.85 -9.88
N THR A 63 -14.78 -1.72 -9.00
CA THR A 63 -14.66 -1.55 -7.55
C THR A 63 -13.24 -1.85 -7.08
N PHE A 64 -12.61 -2.87 -7.65
CA PHE A 64 -11.25 -3.27 -7.30
C PHE A 64 -10.23 -2.15 -7.53
N VAL A 65 -10.30 -1.47 -8.67
CA VAL A 65 -9.35 -0.38 -9.02
C VAL A 65 -9.48 0.85 -8.11
N GLN A 66 -10.58 1.02 -7.37
CA GLN A 66 -10.75 2.11 -6.41
C GLN A 66 -9.80 1.99 -5.19
N ASN A 67 -9.17 0.83 -4.99
CA ASN A 67 -8.15 0.63 -3.97
C ASN A 67 -6.76 1.13 -4.39
N TYR A 68 -6.64 1.67 -5.60
CA TYR A 68 -5.42 2.26 -6.14
C TYR A 68 -5.55 3.78 -6.21
N PRO A 69 -5.00 4.54 -5.26
CA PRO A 69 -4.99 6.00 -5.31
C PRO A 69 -4.28 6.55 -6.56
N ARG A 70 -3.31 5.79 -7.10
CA ARG A 70 -2.61 6.08 -8.36
C ARG A 70 -2.56 4.83 -9.22
N GLY A 71 -2.79 5.01 -10.53
CA GLY A 71 -2.75 3.94 -11.52
C GLY A 71 -4.02 3.10 -11.62
N GLY A 72 -5.07 3.36 -10.82
CA GLY A 72 -6.31 2.59 -10.87
C GLY A 72 -7.01 2.65 -12.23
N ALA A 73 -7.01 3.81 -12.87
CA ALA A 73 -7.61 3.98 -14.19
C ALA A 73 -6.83 3.21 -15.28
N GLU A 74 -5.51 3.26 -15.21
CA GLU A 74 -4.60 2.57 -16.13
C GLU A 74 -4.65 1.06 -15.96
N LEU A 75 -4.80 0.57 -14.73
CA LEU A 75 -4.88 -0.86 -14.40
C LEU A 75 -6.24 -1.50 -14.72
N ASN A 76 -7.28 -0.71 -14.97
CA ASN A 76 -8.61 -1.28 -15.26
C ASN A 76 -8.60 -2.25 -16.44
N GLY A 77 -8.00 -1.88 -17.57
CA GLY A 77 -7.83 -2.75 -18.73
C GLY A 77 -6.94 -3.97 -18.45
N PRO A 78 -5.72 -3.79 -17.90
CA PRO A 78 -4.85 -4.86 -17.46
C PRO A 78 -5.51 -5.92 -16.56
N PHE A 79 -6.31 -5.55 -15.58
CA PHE A 79 -6.99 -6.49 -14.68
C PHE A 79 -8.08 -7.34 -15.36
N HIS A 80 -8.64 -6.91 -16.48
CA HIS A 80 -9.52 -7.74 -17.31
C HIS A 80 -8.77 -8.82 -18.12
N ARG A 81 -7.44 -8.73 -18.22
CA ARG A 81 -6.60 -9.69 -18.92
C ARG A 81 -5.88 -10.63 -17.97
N PHE A 82 -5.43 -10.10 -16.84
CA PHE A 82 -4.81 -10.86 -15.76
C PHE A 82 -5.12 -10.15 -14.44
N GLY A 83 -6.26 -10.49 -13.86
CA GLY A 83 -6.75 -9.92 -12.60
C GLY A 83 -6.61 -10.90 -11.42
N PRO A 84 -7.36 -10.66 -10.34
CA PRO A 84 -7.34 -11.53 -9.16
C PRO A 84 -7.74 -12.97 -9.45
N THR A 85 -8.72 -13.20 -10.32
CA THR A 85 -9.17 -14.55 -10.69
C THR A 85 -8.06 -15.32 -11.40
N GLU A 86 -7.47 -14.75 -12.43
CA GLU A 86 -6.37 -15.34 -13.18
C GLU A 86 -5.12 -15.53 -12.31
N THR A 87 -4.90 -14.63 -11.35
CA THR A 87 -3.83 -14.77 -10.36
C THR A 87 -4.05 -16.01 -9.48
N VAL A 88 -5.26 -16.20 -8.96
CA VAL A 88 -5.62 -17.39 -8.17
C VAL A 88 -5.41 -18.65 -8.99
N GLU A 89 -5.97 -18.70 -10.20
CA GLU A 89 -5.86 -19.84 -11.11
C GLU A 89 -4.39 -20.18 -11.41
N TRP A 90 -3.56 -19.17 -11.68
CA TRP A 90 -2.14 -19.39 -11.96
C TRP A 90 -1.42 -20.00 -10.76
N PHE A 91 -1.58 -19.43 -9.56
CA PHE A 91 -0.86 -19.93 -8.37
C PHE A 91 -1.38 -21.31 -7.94
N GLU A 92 -2.68 -21.58 -8.03
CA GLU A 92 -3.24 -22.92 -7.72
C GLU A 92 -2.74 -23.98 -8.73
N ALA A 93 -2.68 -23.65 -10.02
CA ALA A 93 -2.10 -24.51 -11.04
C ALA A 93 -0.61 -24.82 -10.80
N HIS A 94 0.11 -23.91 -10.10
CA HIS A 94 1.51 -24.07 -9.73
C HIS A 94 1.72 -24.62 -8.31
N GLY A 95 0.68 -25.22 -7.73
CA GLY A 95 0.77 -25.97 -6.47
C GLY A 95 0.70 -25.10 -5.21
N VAL A 96 0.14 -23.89 -5.30
CA VAL A 96 -0.11 -22.98 -4.17
C VAL A 96 -1.62 -22.91 -3.91
N PRO A 97 -2.22 -23.83 -3.14
CA PRO A 97 -3.62 -23.73 -2.78
C PRO A 97 -3.87 -22.49 -1.90
N LEU A 98 -4.95 -21.77 -2.20
CA LEU A 98 -5.26 -20.49 -1.57
C LEU A 98 -6.49 -20.59 -0.63
N VAL A 99 -6.60 -19.63 0.27
CA VAL A 99 -7.76 -19.42 1.14
C VAL A 99 -8.11 -17.93 1.16
N THR A 100 -9.40 -17.63 1.03
CA THR A 100 -9.94 -16.28 1.20
C THR A 100 -10.35 -16.09 2.66
N LEU A 101 -9.90 -15.01 3.28
CA LEU A 101 -10.33 -14.61 4.61
C LEU A 101 -11.60 -13.74 4.54
N ASP A 102 -12.25 -13.53 5.69
CA ASP A 102 -13.52 -12.77 5.81
C ASP A 102 -13.41 -11.31 5.30
N ASP A 103 -12.19 -10.75 5.30
CA ASP A 103 -11.91 -9.41 4.78
C ASP A 103 -11.59 -9.38 3.28
N GLY A 104 -11.70 -10.51 2.59
CA GLY A 104 -11.42 -10.65 1.16
C GLY A 104 -9.94 -10.84 0.81
N CYS A 105 -9.03 -10.83 1.78
CA CYS A 105 -7.61 -11.10 1.55
C CYS A 105 -7.36 -12.57 1.22
N LEU A 106 -6.50 -12.86 0.23
CA LEU A 106 -6.13 -14.23 -0.15
C LEU A 106 -4.71 -14.57 0.27
N PHE A 107 -4.58 -15.72 0.93
CA PHE A 107 -3.32 -16.25 1.43
C PHE A 107 -3.10 -17.70 1.02
N PRO A 108 -1.84 -18.19 0.94
CA PRO A 108 -1.58 -19.62 0.87
C PRO A 108 -2.22 -20.37 2.05
N LYS A 109 -2.83 -21.52 1.80
CA LYS A 109 -3.45 -22.37 2.87
C LYS A 109 -2.45 -22.85 3.91
N THR A 110 -1.18 -22.89 3.57
CA THR A 110 -0.06 -23.27 4.47
C THR A 110 0.36 -22.14 5.40
N ASP A 111 -0.20 -20.95 5.21
CA ASP A 111 0.09 -19.73 5.98
C ASP A 111 1.57 -19.29 5.89
N THR A 112 2.24 -19.61 4.76
CA THR A 112 3.65 -19.23 4.53
C THR A 112 3.88 -18.68 3.12
N SER A 113 4.66 -17.60 3.02
CA SER A 113 5.08 -17.00 1.76
C SER A 113 6.04 -17.87 0.94
N GLU A 114 6.65 -18.88 1.58
CA GLU A 114 7.61 -19.76 0.90
C GLU A 114 6.98 -20.55 -0.24
N ASP A 115 5.68 -20.90 -0.16
CA ASP A 115 5.03 -21.62 -1.24
C ASP A 115 4.91 -20.76 -2.51
N VAL A 116 4.55 -19.49 -2.36
CA VAL A 116 4.53 -18.52 -3.46
C VAL A 116 5.91 -18.34 -4.06
N ILE A 117 6.93 -18.21 -3.21
CA ILE A 117 8.33 -18.05 -3.62
C ILE A 117 8.81 -19.29 -4.38
N ASN A 118 8.56 -20.47 -3.84
CA ASN A 118 8.98 -21.74 -4.44
C ASN A 118 8.28 -21.98 -5.78
N ALA A 119 6.99 -21.67 -5.91
CA ALA A 119 6.26 -21.78 -7.16
C ALA A 119 6.91 -20.91 -8.25
N LEU A 120 7.21 -19.63 -7.95
CA LEU A 120 7.84 -18.71 -8.89
C LEU A 120 9.26 -19.16 -9.28
N LEU A 121 10.08 -19.55 -8.31
CA LEU A 121 11.46 -20.01 -8.57
C LEU A 121 11.49 -21.32 -9.36
N HIS A 122 10.61 -22.25 -9.03
CA HIS A 122 10.51 -23.53 -9.72
C HIS A 122 10.06 -23.35 -11.18
N THR A 123 9.05 -22.51 -11.41
CA THR A 123 8.55 -22.23 -12.76
C THR A 123 9.61 -21.53 -13.59
N ALA A 124 10.26 -20.48 -13.08
CA ALA A 124 11.35 -19.81 -13.75
C ALA A 124 12.51 -20.78 -14.08
N GLY A 125 12.81 -21.73 -13.20
CA GLY A 125 13.85 -22.73 -13.38
C GLY A 125 13.58 -23.79 -14.47
N ARG A 126 12.34 -23.86 -14.99
CA ARG A 126 11.99 -24.78 -16.10
C ARG A 126 12.39 -24.25 -17.48
N GLY A 127 12.56 -22.94 -17.61
CA GLY A 127 12.97 -22.27 -18.85
C GLY A 127 14.45 -21.92 -18.87
N ASN A 128 14.85 -21.17 -19.90
CA ASN A 128 16.21 -20.67 -20.05
C ASN A 128 16.39 -19.34 -19.26
N VAL A 129 16.13 -19.40 -17.95
CA VAL A 129 16.19 -18.25 -17.02
C VAL A 129 17.37 -18.39 -16.06
N GLU A 130 18.29 -17.45 -16.12
CA GLU A 130 19.38 -17.30 -15.16
C GLU A 130 19.03 -16.21 -14.14
N ILE A 131 19.20 -16.47 -12.84
CA ILE A 131 18.99 -15.50 -11.77
C ILE A 131 20.35 -15.18 -11.14
N ARG A 132 20.79 -13.93 -11.23
CA ARG A 132 22.01 -13.44 -10.59
C ARG A 132 21.65 -12.55 -9.39
N THR A 133 21.90 -13.04 -8.21
CA THR A 133 21.78 -12.29 -6.94
C THR A 133 23.06 -11.50 -6.64
N ASN A 134 23.02 -10.58 -5.67
CA ASN A 134 24.10 -9.64 -5.34
C ASN A 134 24.63 -8.90 -6.56
N THR A 135 23.73 -8.62 -7.51
CA THR A 135 24.06 -8.05 -8.81
C THR A 135 23.29 -6.75 -9.02
N GLU A 136 23.95 -5.64 -8.70
CA GLU A 136 23.35 -4.31 -8.82
C GLU A 136 23.65 -3.72 -10.19
N CYS A 137 22.60 -3.24 -10.87
CA CYS A 137 22.72 -2.46 -12.09
C CYS A 137 22.89 -0.98 -11.76
N CYS A 138 23.92 -0.33 -12.33
CA CYS A 138 24.25 1.07 -12.08
C CYS A 138 23.85 2.00 -13.23
N LYS A 139 23.85 1.51 -14.47
CA LYS A 139 23.59 2.35 -15.63
C LYS A 139 23.01 1.55 -16.77
N ILE A 140 22.08 2.17 -17.48
CA ILE A 140 21.46 1.63 -18.68
C ILE A 140 21.61 2.65 -19.80
N TRP A 141 21.86 2.18 -21.03
CA TRP A 141 21.80 3.02 -22.24
C TRP A 141 21.39 2.18 -23.43
N LYS A 142 20.68 2.82 -24.35
CA LYS A 142 20.24 2.20 -25.60
C LYS A 142 21.39 2.19 -26.62
N PHE A 143 21.44 1.16 -27.42
CA PHE A 143 22.22 1.12 -28.66
C PHE A 143 21.37 0.60 -29.82
N ASP A 144 21.88 0.63 -31.05
CA ASP A 144 21.13 0.10 -32.16
C ASP A 144 20.99 -1.43 -32.04
N GLY A 145 19.75 -1.88 -31.86
CA GLY A 145 19.40 -3.29 -31.64
C GLY A 145 19.22 -3.73 -30.17
N GLY A 146 19.24 -2.82 -29.17
CA GLY A 146 18.96 -3.22 -27.80
C GLY A 146 19.47 -2.29 -26.71
N PHE A 147 19.84 -2.88 -25.59
CA PHE A 147 20.25 -2.17 -24.38
C PHE A 147 21.55 -2.71 -23.82
N ASN A 148 22.40 -1.81 -23.35
CA ASN A 148 23.53 -2.11 -22.51
C ASN A 148 23.20 -1.84 -21.05
N VAL A 149 23.61 -2.74 -20.18
CA VAL A 149 23.44 -2.68 -18.73
C VAL A 149 24.82 -2.77 -18.08
N LYS A 150 25.21 -1.75 -17.32
CA LYS A 150 26.45 -1.75 -16.55
C LYS A 150 26.15 -2.12 -15.10
N LEU A 151 26.88 -3.11 -14.60
CA LEU A 151 26.80 -3.57 -13.22
C LEU A 151 27.75 -2.78 -12.30
N ALA A 152 27.49 -2.81 -11.00
CA ALA A 152 28.38 -2.22 -9.98
C ALA A 152 29.76 -2.85 -9.97
N SER A 153 29.89 -4.12 -10.38
CA SER A 153 31.14 -4.83 -10.57
C SER A 153 32.00 -4.28 -11.71
N GLY A 154 31.44 -3.44 -12.58
CA GLY A 154 32.08 -2.97 -13.82
C GLY A 154 31.76 -3.82 -15.04
N GLU A 155 31.16 -5.00 -14.88
CA GLU A 155 30.73 -5.87 -15.99
C GLU A 155 29.68 -5.14 -16.85
N GLN A 156 29.73 -5.38 -18.14
CA GLN A 156 28.71 -4.86 -19.08
C GLN A 156 28.01 -6.01 -19.78
N LEU A 157 26.68 -5.95 -19.74
CA LEU A 157 25.78 -6.91 -20.36
C LEU A 157 24.99 -6.22 -21.47
N ALA A 158 24.53 -6.99 -22.45
CA ALA A 158 23.70 -6.47 -23.53
C ALA A 158 22.48 -7.39 -23.76
N CYS A 159 21.33 -6.80 -24.05
CA CYS A 159 20.09 -7.53 -24.37
C CYS A 159 19.31 -6.84 -25.48
N LYS A 160 18.39 -7.60 -26.11
CA LYS A 160 17.46 -7.05 -27.12
C LYS A 160 16.31 -6.30 -26.42
N LYS A 161 15.73 -6.86 -25.35
CA LYS A 161 14.62 -6.33 -24.58
C LYS A 161 15.00 -6.19 -23.11
N LEU A 162 14.48 -5.15 -22.48
CA LEU A 162 14.79 -4.81 -21.10
C LEU A 162 13.51 -4.59 -20.29
N LEU A 163 13.34 -5.34 -19.22
CA LEU A 163 12.25 -5.13 -18.24
C LEU A 163 12.81 -4.52 -16.96
N ILE A 164 12.28 -3.37 -16.57
CA ILE A 164 12.60 -2.71 -15.30
C ILE A 164 11.51 -3.08 -14.28
N ALA A 165 11.90 -3.80 -13.23
CA ALA A 165 11.03 -4.26 -12.14
C ALA A 165 11.68 -4.02 -10.76
N THR A 166 12.43 -2.92 -10.62
CA THR A 166 13.25 -2.60 -9.44
C THR A 166 12.45 -2.23 -8.18
N GLY A 167 11.13 -2.05 -8.30
CA GLY A 167 10.34 -1.41 -7.27
C GLY A 167 10.52 0.12 -7.28
N GLY A 168 10.08 0.80 -6.22
CA GLY A 168 10.21 2.25 -6.15
C GLY A 168 11.67 2.72 -6.16
N GLY A 169 12.02 3.66 -7.05
CA GLY A 169 13.36 4.23 -7.09
C GLY A 169 13.77 4.88 -8.41
N ALA A 170 14.76 5.73 -8.34
CA ALA A 170 15.22 6.64 -9.40
C ALA A 170 16.09 6.00 -10.47
N PHE A 171 16.11 4.69 -10.61
CA PHE A 171 17.07 3.95 -11.43
C PHE A 171 16.99 4.20 -12.96
N ILE A 172 15.98 4.94 -13.42
CA ILE A 172 15.64 5.08 -14.85
C ILE A 172 16.07 6.43 -15.42
N GLU A 173 16.85 7.18 -14.69
CA GLU A 173 17.42 8.43 -15.19
C GLU A 173 18.27 8.17 -16.44
N GLY A 174 18.05 8.98 -17.47
CA GLY A 174 18.79 8.89 -18.73
C GLY A 174 18.09 8.19 -19.89
N LEU A 175 16.94 7.53 -19.67
CA LEU A 175 16.14 6.94 -20.75
C LEU A 175 15.01 7.86 -21.25
N GLY A 176 14.97 9.11 -20.78
CA GLY A 176 14.03 10.13 -21.24
C GLY A 176 12.66 10.10 -20.55
N HIS A 177 12.45 9.19 -19.59
CA HIS A 177 11.19 9.09 -18.86
C HIS A 177 11.10 10.12 -17.75
N THR A 178 9.89 10.61 -17.53
CA THR A 178 9.56 11.46 -16.39
C THR A 178 9.33 10.60 -15.15
N ILE A 179 10.04 10.95 -14.07
CA ILE A 179 9.86 10.30 -12.77
C ILE A 179 8.99 11.19 -11.89
N GLU A 180 7.81 10.71 -11.51
CA GLU A 180 7.03 11.35 -10.46
C GLU A 180 7.75 11.18 -9.12
N PRO A 181 7.90 12.25 -8.30
CA PRO A 181 8.66 12.18 -7.06
C PRO A 181 8.18 11.07 -6.14
N CYS A 182 9.13 10.27 -5.66
CA CYS A 182 8.86 9.15 -4.77
C CYS A 182 8.70 9.64 -3.33
N VAL A 183 7.54 9.36 -2.75
CA VAL A 183 7.22 9.63 -1.34
C VAL A 183 6.58 8.40 -0.71
N PRO A 184 6.69 8.22 0.62
CA PRO A 184 6.01 7.13 1.31
C PRO A 184 4.49 7.17 1.15
N SER A 185 3.89 5.99 1.03
CA SER A 185 2.47 5.70 1.05
C SER A 185 2.19 4.64 2.10
N LEU A 186 0.95 4.52 2.59
CA LEU A 186 0.56 3.52 3.61
C LEU A 186 1.38 3.58 4.90
N PHE A 187 1.45 4.72 5.54
CA PHE A 187 2.20 4.90 6.79
C PHE A 187 1.33 5.39 7.94
N THR A 188 1.80 5.14 9.15
CA THR A 188 1.15 5.55 10.40
C THR A 188 1.65 6.93 10.84
N PHE A 189 0.81 7.69 11.55
CA PHE A 189 1.14 9.04 11.98
C PHE A 189 1.69 9.08 13.40
N LYS A 190 2.67 9.95 13.62
CA LYS A 190 3.28 10.22 14.91
C LYS A 190 2.71 11.49 15.53
N THR A 191 2.44 11.47 16.84
CA THR A 191 2.04 12.65 17.59
C THR A 191 2.92 12.84 18.83
N SER A 192 3.04 14.10 19.27
CA SER A 192 3.68 14.46 20.52
C SER A 192 2.70 14.55 21.71
N ASP A 193 1.40 14.33 21.47
CA ASP A 193 0.36 14.39 22.48
C ASP A 193 0.48 13.19 23.44
N LYS A 194 1.02 13.45 24.63
CA LYS A 194 1.28 12.40 25.65
C LYS A 194 0.01 11.86 26.28
N GLU A 195 -0.99 12.71 26.49
CA GLU A 195 -2.28 12.29 27.05
C GLU A 195 -3.00 11.35 26.08
N PHE A 196 -2.94 11.68 24.78
CA PHE A 196 -3.50 10.84 23.73
C PHE A 196 -2.76 9.50 23.61
N THR A 197 -1.42 9.51 23.56
CA THR A 197 -0.63 8.28 23.42
C THR A 197 -0.68 7.39 24.68
N ALA A 198 -1.03 7.92 25.86
CA ALA A 198 -1.32 7.13 27.05
C ALA A 198 -2.55 6.20 26.87
N LEU A 199 -3.37 6.44 25.86
CA LEU A 199 -4.52 5.60 25.48
C LEU A 199 -4.13 4.42 24.56
N ALA A 200 -2.86 4.17 24.34
CA ALA A 200 -2.38 3.10 23.44
C ALA A 200 -3.09 1.76 23.71
N GLY A 201 -3.41 1.06 22.62
CA GLY A 201 -4.19 -0.18 22.60
C GLY A 201 -5.70 0.03 22.41
N ILE A 202 -6.23 1.26 22.45
CA ILE A 202 -7.64 1.50 22.13
C ILE A 202 -7.83 1.44 20.61
N VAL A 203 -8.82 0.65 20.21
CA VAL A 203 -9.35 0.61 18.85
C VAL A 203 -10.77 1.20 18.86
N VAL A 204 -11.07 2.04 17.88
CA VAL A 204 -12.43 2.50 17.57
C VAL A 204 -12.73 2.10 16.14
N GLU A 205 -13.75 1.27 15.94
CA GLU A 205 -13.98 0.59 14.64
C GLU A 205 -14.42 1.54 13.53
N ASP A 206 -15.31 2.47 13.84
CA ASP A 206 -15.82 3.42 12.86
C ASP A 206 -15.44 4.84 13.24
N VAL A 207 -14.39 5.35 12.61
CA VAL A 207 -14.03 6.77 12.74
C VAL A 207 -13.86 7.39 11.35
N ARG A 208 -14.03 8.71 11.29
CA ARG A 208 -13.61 9.49 10.13
C ARG A 208 -12.42 10.36 10.51
N VAL A 209 -11.34 10.21 9.78
CA VAL A 209 -10.16 11.08 9.87
C VAL A 209 -10.12 12.04 8.68
N SER A 210 -9.63 13.27 8.90
CA SER A 210 -9.53 14.25 7.82
C SER A 210 -8.35 15.19 7.99
N VAL A 211 -7.72 15.53 6.85
CA VAL A 211 -6.58 16.46 6.72
C VAL A 211 -6.67 17.17 5.37
N SER A 212 -6.56 18.50 5.34
CA SER A 212 -6.46 19.28 4.08
C SER A 212 -7.52 18.92 3.02
N GLY A 213 -8.76 18.68 3.44
CA GLY A 213 -9.87 18.30 2.55
C GLY A 213 -9.96 16.80 2.23
N LEU A 214 -8.94 16.02 2.49
CA LEU A 214 -8.98 14.56 2.38
C LEU A 214 -9.74 13.97 3.58
N LYS A 215 -10.44 12.86 3.33
CA LYS A 215 -11.18 12.12 4.35
C LYS A 215 -11.00 10.62 4.14
N ALA A 216 -10.90 9.88 5.23
CA ALA A 216 -10.93 8.43 5.20
C ALA A 216 -11.71 7.90 6.41
N GLU A 217 -12.37 6.76 6.24
CA GLU A 217 -13.16 6.08 7.26
C GLU A 217 -12.65 4.67 7.49
N GLY A 218 -12.93 4.14 8.68
CA GLY A 218 -12.57 2.80 9.12
C GLY A 218 -12.09 2.78 10.56
N ALA A 219 -11.52 1.67 10.99
CA ALA A 219 -10.96 1.54 12.33
C ALA A 219 -9.72 2.43 12.52
N LEU A 220 -9.57 2.97 13.74
CA LEU A 220 -8.40 3.71 14.20
C LEU A 220 -7.84 3.04 15.45
N LEU A 221 -6.56 2.75 15.44
CA LEU A 221 -5.80 2.24 16.57
C LEU A 221 -4.92 3.35 17.16
N ILE A 222 -5.05 3.62 18.44
CA ILE A 222 -4.12 4.47 19.19
C ILE A 222 -2.90 3.64 19.56
N THR A 223 -1.70 4.14 19.20
CA THR A 223 -0.42 3.47 19.47
C THR A 223 0.42 4.29 20.45
N HIS A 224 1.49 3.70 20.97
CA HIS A 224 2.44 4.41 21.87
C HIS A 224 3.12 5.62 21.19
N GLY A 225 3.17 5.67 19.85
CA GLY A 225 3.79 6.75 19.10
C GLY A 225 2.80 7.69 18.40
N GLY A 226 1.52 7.34 18.32
CA GLY A 226 0.53 8.10 17.58
C GLY A 226 -0.69 7.29 17.17
N VAL A 227 -1.02 7.23 15.88
CA VAL A 227 -2.20 6.55 15.35
C VAL A 227 -1.89 5.66 14.16
N SER A 228 -2.63 4.56 14.06
CA SER A 228 -2.60 3.58 12.99
C SER A 228 -4.02 3.09 12.67
N GLY A 229 -4.13 2.04 11.88
CA GLY A 229 -5.39 1.41 11.50
C GLY A 229 -5.88 1.81 10.12
N PRO A 230 -6.89 1.12 9.58
CA PRO A 230 -7.39 1.28 8.21
C PRO A 230 -7.69 2.72 7.81
N ALA A 231 -8.37 3.50 8.67
CA ALA A 231 -8.66 4.91 8.38
C ALA A 231 -7.39 5.74 8.16
N VAL A 232 -6.37 5.54 9.00
CA VAL A 232 -5.09 6.26 8.94
C VAL A 232 -4.27 5.84 7.74
N LEU A 233 -4.17 4.54 7.48
CA LEU A 233 -3.43 4.00 6.33
C LEU A 233 -4.07 4.45 5.01
N ARG A 234 -5.40 4.41 4.91
CA ARG A 234 -6.12 4.93 3.75
C ARG A 234 -5.87 6.43 3.54
N LEU A 235 -5.96 7.23 4.61
CA LEU A 235 -5.69 8.67 4.53
C LEU A 235 -4.25 8.95 4.06
N SER A 236 -3.26 8.23 4.61
CA SER A 236 -1.85 8.39 4.25
C SER A 236 -1.56 7.98 2.80
N SER A 237 -2.26 6.98 2.29
CA SER A 237 -2.11 6.51 0.91
C SER A 237 -2.71 7.52 -0.08
N PHE A 238 -3.98 7.91 0.07
CA PHE A 238 -4.61 8.89 -0.81
C PHE A 238 -3.94 10.27 -0.71
N GLY A 239 -3.47 10.64 0.47
CA GLY A 239 -2.82 11.93 0.76
C GLY A 239 -1.31 11.94 0.60
N ALA A 240 -0.66 10.88 0.11
CA ALA A 240 0.80 10.71 0.18
C ALA A 240 1.59 11.94 -0.24
N ARG A 241 1.29 12.54 -1.40
CA ARG A 241 1.98 13.74 -1.92
C ARG A 241 1.66 14.99 -1.09
N ILE A 242 0.39 15.24 -0.77
CA ILE A 242 -0.06 16.39 0.02
C ILE A 242 0.58 16.37 1.42
N LEU A 243 0.64 15.18 2.04
CA LEU A 243 1.24 15.03 3.36
C LEU A 243 2.77 15.18 3.33
N ALA A 244 3.41 14.80 2.23
CA ALA A 244 4.85 15.01 2.03
C ALA A 244 5.20 16.51 1.90
N GLU A 245 4.37 17.31 1.22
CA GLU A 245 4.54 18.76 1.09
C GLU A 245 4.53 19.47 2.45
N THR A 246 3.80 18.95 3.45
CA THR A 246 3.77 19.48 4.82
C THR A 246 4.92 18.96 5.69
N ASN A 247 5.87 18.20 5.13
CA ASN A 247 6.86 17.45 5.89
C ASN A 247 6.23 16.58 6.99
N TYR A 248 5.04 16.05 6.71
CA TYR A 248 4.25 15.21 7.61
C TYR A 248 3.91 15.89 8.96
N ARG A 249 3.75 17.22 8.95
CA ARG A 249 3.36 18.03 10.11
C ARG A 249 2.06 18.76 9.80
N PHE A 250 0.97 18.36 10.46
CA PHE A 250 -0.37 18.88 10.22
C PHE A 250 -1.31 18.60 11.40
N GLU A 251 -2.46 19.25 11.40
CA GLU A 251 -3.55 18.91 12.30
C GLU A 251 -4.50 17.91 11.63
N MET A 252 -4.69 16.76 12.26
CA MET A 252 -5.67 15.76 11.85
C MET A 252 -6.94 15.90 12.69
N LYS A 253 -8.09 16.02 12.03
CA LYS A 253 -9.38 15.94 12.70
C LYS A 253 -9.86 14.50 12.74
N ILE A 254 -10.33 14.08 13.91
CA ILE A 254 -10.93 12.77 14.16
C ILE A 254 -12.39 12.97 14.57
N ASN A 255 -13.30 12.40 13.80
CA ASN A 255 -14.68 12.23 14.20
C ASN A 255 -14.84 10.79 14.68
N TRP A 256 -15.09 10.63 15.99
CA TRP A 256 -15.21 9.34 16.65
C TRP A 256 -16.53 8.63 16.39
N LEU A 257 -17.55 9.35 15.87
CA LEU A 257 -18.89 8.85 15.56
C LEU A 257 -19.38 9.43 14.22
N PRO A 258 -18.83 9.03 13.11
CA PRO A 258 -19.12 9.64 11.79
C PRO A 258 -20.59 9.48 11.35
N ALA A 259 -21.30 8.49 11.87
CA ALA A 259 -22.71 8.26 11.60
C ALA A 259 -23.63 9.26 12.31
N GLN A 260 -23.13 10.07 13.26
CA GLN A 260 -23.91 11.05 14.02
C GLN A 260 -23.40 12.46 13.75
N SER A 261 -24.34 13.40 13.63
CA SER A 261 -24.00 14.82 13.63
C SER A 261 -23.65 15.30 15.05
N GLU A 262 -22.93 16.41 15.16
CA GLU A 262 -22.61 17.04 16.45
C GLU A 262 -23.89 17.37 17.26
N GLU A 263 -24.97 17.79 16.57
CA GLU A 263 -26.26 18.05 17.22
C GLU A 263 -26.91 16.78 17.78
N GLN A 264 -26.83 15.65 17.05
CA GLN A 264 -27.34 14.37 17.55
C GLN A 264 -26.54 13.87 18.76
N VAL A 265 -25.25 14.03 18.77
CA VAL A 265 -24.38 13.73 19.91
C VAL A 265 -24.79 14.65 21.09
N PHE A 266 -24.92 15.95 20.88
CA PHE A 266 -25.36 16.88 21.91
C PHE A 266 -26.73 16.48 22.53
N GLN A 267 -27.71 16.16 21.70
CA GLN A 267 -29.05 15.72 22.18
C GLN A 267 -28.98 14.43 22.99
N THR A 268 -28.08 13.50 22.61
CA THR A 268 -27.84 12.27 23.39
C THR A 268 -27.29 12.59 24.79
N LEU A 269 -26.33 13.52 24.86
CA LEU A 269 -25.74 13.98 26.13
C LEU A 269 -26.79 14.70 27.01
N GLU A 270 -27.62 15.56 26.40
CA GLU A 270 -28.67 16.30 27.10
C GLU A 270 -29.75 15.37 27.68
N LYS A 271 -30.18 14.38 26.89
CA LYS A 271 -31.10 13.33 27.37
C LYS A 271 -30.52 12.56 28.55
N PHE A 272 -29.24 12.16 28.45
CA PHE A 272 -28.59 11.43 29.54
C PHE A 272 -28.44 12.27 30.79
N ARG A 273 -28.12 13.57 30.66
CA ARG A 273 -28.12 14.54 31.77
C ARG A 273 -29.46 14.59 32.51
N ALA A 274 -30.55 14.59 31.77
CA ALA A 274 -31.91 14.62 32.37
C ALA A 274 -32.25 13.31 33.11
N VAL A 275 -31.87 12.17 32.55
CA VAL A 275 -32.21 10.84 33.12
C VAL A 275 -31.27 10.44 34.27
N SER A 276 -30.02 10.90 34.25
CA SER A 276 -28.98 10.48 35.22
C SER A 276 -28.25 11.67 35.86
N PRO A 277 -28.96 12.68 36.45
CA PRO A 277 -28.37 13.95 36.88
C PRO A 277 -27.30 13.81 37.98
N ARG A 278 -27.39 12.79 38.83
CA ARG A 278 -26.45 12.56 39.93
C ARG A 278 -25.22 11.74 39.59
N LYS A 279 -25.19 11.12 38.40
CA LYS A 279 -23.99 10.39 37.94
C LYS A 279 -22.90 11.36 37.57
N GLN A 280 -21.64 10.96 37.78
CA GLN A 280 -20.48 11.73 37.33
C GLN A 280 -20.28 11.57 35.82
N VAL A 281 -19.85 12.65 35.15
CA VAL A 281 -19.67 12.71 33.70
C VAL A 281 -18.61 11.71 33.22
N GLY A 282 -17.55 11.47 34.01
CA GLY A 282 -16.44 10.57 33.67
C GLY A 282 -16.74 9.09 33.86
N THR A 283 -17.87 8.71 34.54
CA THR A 283 -18.10 7.30 34.89
C THR A 283 -18.44 6.43 33.68
N TRP A 284 -19.21 6.97 32.74
CA TRP A 284 -19.69 6.22 31.57
C TRP A 284 -19.99 7.15 30.40
N SER A 285 -19.65 6.67 29.18
CA SER A 285 -19.93 7.38 27.94
C SER A 285 -21.33 7.11 27.42
N PRO A 286 -22.22 8.12 27.35
CA PRO A 286 -23.56 7.95 26.78
C PRO A 286 -23.59 7.62 25.31
N VAL A 287 -22.45 7.80 24.61
CA VAL A 287 -22.29 7.61 23.18
C VAL A 287 -21.48 6.37 22.84
N GLY A 288 -21.22 5.48 23.81
CA GLY A 288 -20.61 4.17 23.57
C GLY A 288 -19.09 4.14 23.38
N LEU A 289 -18.39 5.27 23.60
CA LEU A 289 -16.92 5.28 23.54
C LEU A 289 -16.31 4.63 24.79
N SER A 290 -15.12 4.04 24.67
CA SER A 290 -14.42 3.45 25.81
C SER A 290 -14.15 4.47 26.91
N SER A 291 -14.21 4.04 28.18
CA SER A 291 -14.08 4.93 29.34
C SER A 291 -12.81 5.78 29.32
N ARG A 292 -11.68 5.21 28.91
CA ARG A 292 -10.40 5.93 28.82
C ARG A 292 -10.44 7.04 27.76
N LEU A 293 -10.97 6.75 26.56
CA LEU A 293 -11.12 7.75 25.50
C LEU A 293 -12.12 8.82 25.90
N TRP A 294 -13.26 8.42 26.49
CA TRP A 294 -14.28 9.34 26.98
C TRP A 294 -13.71 10.35 27.96
N LYS A 295 -12.90 9.90 28.94
CA LYS A 295 -12.26 10.79 29.93
C LYS A 295 -11.36 11.82 29.27
N LEU A 296 -10.59 11.42 28.27
CA LEU A 296 -9.77 12.36 27.49
C LEU A 296 -10.64 13.44 26.80
N LEU A 297 -11.73 13.02 26.14
CA LEU A 297 -12.60 13.95 25.40
C LEU A 297 -13.28 14.96 26.30
N ILE A 298 -13.80 14.53 27.48
CA ILE A 298 -14.42 15.46 28.46
C ILE A 298 -13.39 16.40 29.06
N ALA A 299 -12.16 15.93 29.35
CA ALA A 299 -11.07 16.80 29.82
C ALA A 299 -10.70 17.85 28.77
N ARG A 300 -10.60 17.48 27.50
CA ARG A 300 -10.35 18.42 26.36
C ARG A 300 -11.52 19.40 26.15
N ALA A 301 -12.74 19.02 26.53
CA ALA A 301 -13.90 19.91 26.56
C ALA A 301 -13.90 20.86 27.75
N GLY A 302 -12.94 20.76 28.68
CA GLY A 302 -12.84 21.57 29.91
C GLY A 302 -13.82 21.14 30.99
N VAL A 303 -14.20 19.84 30.99
CA VAL A 303 -15.17 19.30 31.98
C VAL A 303 -14.43 18.38 32.95
N ASP A 304 -14.62 18.62 34.25
CA ASP A 304 -14.12 17.75 35.30
C ASP A 304 -14.88 16.41 35.28
N GLU A 305 -14.17 15.29 35.28
CA GLU A 305 -14.74 13.94 35.22
C GLU A 305 -15.63 13.61 36.44
N THR A 306 -15.38 14.24 37.58
CA THR A 306 -16.12 14.04 38.81
C THR A 306 -17.41 14.88 38.89
N ARG A 307 -17.59 15.84 37.98
CA ARG A 307 -18.79 16.67 37.92
C ARG A 307 -20.03 15.81 37.66
N GLU A 308 -21.12 16.10 38.39
CA GLU A 308 -22.42 15.47 38.12
C GLU A 308 -23.03 15.98 36.81
N TRP A 309 -23.71 15.09 36.07
CA TRP A 309 -24.39 15.46 34.83
C TRP A 309 -25.38 16.62 35.03
N GLY A 310 -26.16 16.63 36.12
CA GLY A 310 -27.12 17.69 36.42
C GLY A 310 -26.51 19.08 36.59
N ALA A 311 -25.26 19.13 37.07
CA ALA A 311 -24.48 20.36 37.23
C ALA A 311 -23.71 20.77 35.99
N CYS A 312 -23.75 19.96 34.90
CA CYS A 312 -23.04 20.25 33.66
C CYS A 312 -23.83 21.25 32.81
N PRO A 313 -23.28 22.44 32.47
CA PRO A 313 -23.97 23.42 31.66
C PRO A 313 -24.16 22.93 30.22
N LEU A 314 -25.24 23.36 29.54
CA LEU A 314 -25.46 22.99 28.12
C LEU A 314 -24.30 23.37 27.23
N LYS A 315 -23.61 24.50 27.47
CA LYS A 315 -22.42 24.91 26.77
C LYS A 315 -21.31 23.85 26.87
N ALA A 316 -21.13 23.25 28.05
CA ALA A 316 -20.12 22.18 28.24
C ALA A 316 -20.50 20.90 27.46
N LEU A 317 -21.78 20.54 27.39
CA LEU A 317 -22.24 19.42 26.55
C LEU A 317 -21.98 19.67 25.09
N ARG A 318 -22.14 20.89 24.57
CA ARG A 318 -21.77 21.26 23.20
C ARG A 318 -20.28 21.12 22.98
N HIS A 319 -19.43 21.54 23.91
CA HIS A 319 -17.97 21.34 23.79
C HIS A 319 -17.61 19.86 23.79
N ILE A 320 -18.26 19.00 24.57
CA ILE A 320 -18.04 17.55 24.53
C ILE A 320 -18.47 17.01 23.18
N ALA A 321 -19.64 17.38 22.65
CA ALA A 321 -20.09 16.95 21.33
C ALA A 321 -19.10 17.37 20.22
N ALA A 322 -18.57 18.60 20.29
CA ALA A 322 -17.54 19.07 19.37
C ALA A 322 -16.24 18.24 19.46
N GLN A 323 -15.81 17.84 20.67
CA GLN A 323 -14.64 16.93 20.81
C GLN A 323 -14.92 15.53 20.28
N VAL A 324 -16.15 15.03 20.43
CA VAL A 324 -16.54 13.71 19.86
C VAL A 324 -16.55 13.73 18.34
N CYS A 325 -17.04 14.80 17.72
CA CYS A 325 -17.21 14.89 16.26
C CYS A 325 -16.03 15.55 15.53
N GLY A 326 -15.10 16.16 16.26
CA GLY A 326 -14.03 16.95 15.65
C GLY A 326 -12.77 17.10 16.48
N PHE A 327 -12.34 16.03 17.17
CA PHE A 327 -11.11 16.03 17.95
C PHE A 327 -9.91 16.37 17.05
N VAL A 328 -9.10 17.35 17.44
CA VAL A 328 -7.91 17.77 16.70
C VAL A 328 -6.67 17.13 17.33
N LEU A 329 -5.95 16.35 16.53
CA LEU A 329 -4.70 15.71 16.93
C LEU A 329 -3.53 16.32 16.13
N PRO A 330 -2.55 16.94 16.79
CA PRO A 330 -1.34 17.44 16.12
C PRO A 330 -0.46 16.25 15.69
N ILE A 331 -0.22 16.14 14.39
CA ILE A 331 0.70 15.17 13.81
C ILE A 331 2.06 15.82 13.63
N THR A 332 3.10 15.16 14.12
CA THR A 332 4.48 15.66 14.14
C THR A 332 5.42 14.91 13.19
N GLY A 333 4.91 13.92 12.50
CA GLY A 333 5.69 13.11 11.56
C GLY A 333 5.03 11.78 11.23
N LYS A 334 5.73 10.96 10.47
CA LYS A 334 5.40 9.57 10.18
C LYS A 334 6.22 8.62 11.06
N ASN A 335 5.73 7.40 11.26
CA ASN A 335 6.48 6.38 12.00
C ASN A 335 7.73 5.95 11.18
N PRO A 336 8.90 5.75 11.81
CA PRO A 336 10.15 5.45 11.12
C PRO A 336 10.27 4.02 10.58
N HIS A 337 9.33 3.11 10.81
CA HIS A 337 9.39 1.74 10.30
C HIS A 337 9.37 1.75 8.76
N ARG A 338 10.58 1.64 8.16
CA ARG A 338 10.80 1.76 6.71
C ARG A 338 10.38 0.53 5.91
N GLU A 339 10.26 -0.62 6.55
CA GLU A 339 10.04 -1.91 5.89
C GLU A 339 8.61 -2.12 5.38
N GLU A 340 7.66 -1.30 5.85
CA GLU A 340 6.23 -1.41 5.54
C GLU A 340 5.74 -0.40 4.50
N PHE A 341 6.59 0.49 4.01
CA PHE A 341 6.15 1.55 3.12
C PHE A 341 6.04 1.08 1.68
N VAL A 342 4.86 1.33 1.11
CA VAL A 342 4.65 1.36 -0.33
C VAL A 342 5.13 2.73 -0.85
N THR A 343 5.70 2.74 -2.03
CA THR A 343 6.18 3.98 -2.66
C THR A 343 5.08 4.57 -3.55
N CYS A 344 4.67 5.79 -3.28
CA CYS A 344 3.93 6.63 -4.22
C CYS A 344 4.95 7.37 -5.08
N GLY A 345 4.83 7.32 -6.40
CA GLY A 345 5.79 7.89 -7.35
C GLY A 345 6.47 6.81 -8.19
N GLY A 346 7.14 7.21 -9.23
CA GLY A 346 7.76 6.31 -10.19
C GLY A 346 7.61 6.82 -11.64
N ILE A 347 7.69 5.92 -12.60
CA ILE A 347 7.50 6.24 -14.03
C ILE A 347 6.12 6.82 -14.26
N ARG A 348 6.06 7.96 -14.95
CA ARG A 348 4.80 8.59 -15.35
C ARG A 348 4.00 7.67 -16.27
N LEU A 349 2.78 7.32 -15.84
CA LEU A 349 1.97 6.27 -16.47
C LEU A 349 1.61 6.57 -17.94
N LYS A 350 1.48 7.85 -18.32
CA LYS A 350 1.20 8.27 -19.70
C LYS A 350 2.32 7.90 -20.70
N GLU A 351 3.53 7.66 -20.20
CA GLU A 351 4.70 7.27 -21.01
C GLU A 351 4.80 5.75 -21.19
N VAL A 352 3.85 4.98 -20.64
CA VAL A 352 3.79 3.52 -20.74
C VAL A 352 2.52 3.09 -21.47
N ASN A 353 2.63 2.09 -22.30
CA ASN A 353 1.49 1.45 -22.95
C ASN A 353 0.93 0.35 -22.04
N PHE A 354 -0.19 0.56 -21.40
CA PHE A 354 -0.79 -0.41 -20.46
C PHE A 354 -1.40 -1.67 -21.12
N GLN A 355 -1.39 -1.76 -22.45
CA GLN A 355 -1.68 -3.02 -23.15
C GLN A 355 -0.50 -3.97 -23.20
N THR A 356 0.74 -3.44 -23.23
CA THR A 356 1.98 -4.18 -23.42
C THR A 356 2.99 -3.99 -22.30
N LEU A 357 2.79 -3.00 -21.43
CA LEU A 357 3.76 -2.49 -20.45
C LEU A 357 5.07 -1.97 -21.08
N GLU A 358 5.10 -1.77 -22.38
CA GLU A 358 6.22 -1.20 -23.10
C GLU A 358 6.24 0.33 -22.97
N SER A 359 7.43 0.89 -22.93
CA SER A 359 7.66 2.32 -23.03
C SER A 359 7.10 2.89 -24.34
N ARG A 360 6.39 4.02 -24.28
CA ARG A 360 6.00 4.79 -25.47
C ARG A 360 7.17 5.60 -26.05
N LEU A 361 8.26 5.79 -25.29
CA LEU A 361 9.40 6.62 -25.67
C LEU A 361 10.56 5.77 -26.21
N VAL A 362 10.73 4.57 -25.69
CA VAL A 362 11.90 3.73 -25.97
C VAL A 362 11.43 2.30 -26.31
N PRO A 363 11.34 1.95 -27.59
CA PRO A 363 10.95 0.60 -28.01
C PRO A 363 11.88 -0.48 -27.43
N GLY A 364 11.28 -1.60 -27.01
CA GLY A 364 11.97 -2.73 -26.38
C GLY A 364 12.23 -2.56 -24.87
N LEU A 365 11.83 -1.43 -24.27
CA LEU A 365 11.90 -1.18 -22.83
C LEU A 365 10.54 -1.39 -22.20
N TYR A 366 10.47 -2.19 -21.15
CA TYR A 366 9.26 -2.55 -20.43
C TYR A 366 9.36 -2.20 -18.95
N PHE A 367 8.20 -1.99 -18.28
CA PHE A 367 8.11 -1.67 -16.88
C PHE A 367 7.08 -2.55 -16.19
N ALA A 368 7.37 -3.01 -14.95
CA ALA A 368 6.43 -3.77 -14.16
C ALA A 368 6.58 -3.53 -12.65
N GLY A 369 5.45 -3.53 -11.95
CA GLY A 369 5.38 -3.36 -10.50
C GLY A 369 5.58 -1.91 -10.05
N GLU A 370 6.09 -1.75 -8.85
CA GLU A 370 6.17 -0.49 -8.09
C GLU A 370 7.14 0.56 -8.69
N VAL A 371 7.86 0.22 -9.78
CA VAL A 371 8.63 1.19 -10.56
C VAL A 371 7.73 2.18 -11.30
N LEU A 372 6.51 1.77 -11.61
CA LEU A 372 5.43 2.61 -12.13
C LEU A 372 4.86 3.49 -11.02
N ASP A 373 4.32 4.66 -11.35
CA ASP A 373 3.58 5.51 -10.39
C ASP A 373 2.23 4.86 -10.02
N ILE A 374 2.31 3.66 -9.45
CA ILE A 374 1.18 2.83 -9.02
C ILE A 374 1.40 2.44 -7.57
N ASP A 375 0.43 2.75 -6.72
CA ASP A 375 0.37 2.23 -5.36
C ASP A 375 -1.08 2.01 -4.94
N ALA A 376 -1.26 1.10 -4.00
CA ALA A 376 -2.57 0.65 -3.56
C ALA A 376 -2.66 0.60 -2.03
N LEU A 377 -3.87 0.40 -1.54
CA LEU A 377 -4.15 0.11 -0.14
C LEU A 377 -3.54 -1.25 0.28
N THR A 378 -3.57 -1.51 1.59
CA THR A 378 -3.32 -2.86 2.14
C THR A 378 -4.40 -3.83 1.69
N GLY A 379 -4.08 -5.13 1.61
CA GLY A 379 -5.05 -6.16 1.24
C GLY A 379 -4.68 -6.96 -0.02
N GLY A 380 -3.40 -7.06 -0.37
CA GLY A 380 -2.94 -7.83 -1.55
C GLY A 380 -2.89 -7.03 -2.86
N PHE A 381 -3.44 -5.82 -2.89
CA PHE A 381 -3.56 -5.00 -4.10
C PHE A 381 -2.21 -4.65 -4.75
N ASN A 382 -1.18 -4.31 -3.95
CA ASN A 382 0.15 -3.98 -4.48
C ASN A 382 0.82 -5.19 -5.14
N LEU A 383 0.65 -6.39 -4.57
CA LEU A 383 1.13 -7.62 -5.18
C LEU A 383 0.33 -7.95 -6.43
N GLN A 384 -1.00 -7.77 -6.42
CA GLN A 384 -1.81 -7.94 -7.62
C GLN A 384 -1.33 -7.07 -8.78
N ALA A 385 -1.06 -5.78 -8.55
CA ALA A 385 -0.51 -4.92 -9.58
C ALA A 385 0.86 -5.42 -10.10
N ALA A 386 1.70 -5.97 -9.21
CA ALA A 386 2.97 -6.55 -9.59
C ALA A 386 2.81 -7.81 -10.45
N TRP A 387 1.90 -8.72 -10.10
CA TRP A 387 1.59 -9.91 -10.91
C TRP A 387 1.05 -9.53 -12.27
N THR A 388 0.03 -8.68 -12.33
CA THR A 388 -0.62 -8.24 -13.57
C THR A 388 0.36 -7.56 -14.52
N THR A 389 1.13 -6.60 -14.02
CA THR A 389 2.09 -5.87 -14.85
C THR A 389 3.27 -6.73 -15.28
N GLY A 390 3.73 -7.65 -14.42
CA GLY A 390 4.74 -8.64 -14.74
C GLY A 390 4.28 -9.60 -15.83
N TYR A 391 3.04 -10.12 -15.72
CA TYR A 391 2.42 -10.99 -16.71
C TYR A 391 2.33 -10.32 -18.08
N LEU A 392 1.73 -9.14 -18.15
CA LEU A 392 1.52 -8.44 -19.41
C LEU A 392 2.83 -8.01 -20.10
N ALA A 393 3.84 -7.63 -19.32
CA ALA A 393 5.16 -7.35 -19.85
C ALA A 393 5.79 -8.62 -20.46
N ALA A 394 5.72 -9.74 -19.76
CA ALA A 394 6.22 -11.02 -20.24
C ALA A 394 5.52 -11.49 -21.52
N GLN A 395 4.18 -11.44 -21.54
CA GLN A 395 3.38 -11.75 -22.74
C GLN A 395 3.82 -10.91 -23.94
N SER A 396 3.98 -9.61 -23.76
CA SER A 396 4.41 -8.71 -24.83
C SER A 396 5.85 -8.96 -25.27
N ILE A 397 6.72 -9.34 -24.35
CA ILE A 397 8.10 -9.73 -24.63
C ILE A 397 8.14 -11.06 -25.43
N ALA A 398 7.30 -12.03 -25.09
CA ALA A 398 7.29 -13.34 -25.76
C ALA A 398 6.82 -13.26 -27.21
N VAL A 399 5.84 -12.41 -27.54
CA VAL A 399 5.23 -12.34 -28.89
C VAL A 399 6.04 -11.48 -29.86
N GLY A 400 6.82 -10.53 -29.42
CA GLY A 400 7.53 -9.58 -30.28
C GLY A 400 9.03 -9.78 -30.28
#